data_c1288ef538c7d7a3cd072023810836b8
#
_entry.id   c1288ef538c7d7a3cd072023810836b8
#
_cell.length_a   1.000
_cell.length_b   1.000
_cell.length_c   1.000
_cell.angle_alpha   90.00
_cell.angle_beta   90.00
_cell.angle_gamma   90.00
#
_symmetry.space_group_name_H-M   'P 1'
#
loop_
_entity.id
_entity.type
_entity.pdbx_description
1 polymer ?
#
loop_
_entity_poly.entity_id
_entity_poly.type
_entity_poly.pdbx_seq_one_letter_code
_entity_poly.pdbx_strand_id
1 'polypeptide(L)'
;EELVRQNQQDLTLVSVVTSHPGKEVGVGRLCENHQVKKYVAAHIGTSPAAQKAYFSGEMEVEFTPMGTVVERLHAAGAGLGGVLTPTGVGTILENDHEKVVRNGREYLIYDPLKLDVALIKATKADKYGNLYIDGTTKNISLQLALAADTVIVETNEIVEVGEIKPDDIYIPGILVDYVVQGLTPEEHHKMMGDLWTETNKLAGVK
;
A
#
# COMPACT_ATOMS: atom_id res chain seq x y z
N GLU A 1 14.42 -4.14 -1.62
CA GLU A 1 15.83 -4.28 -2.09
C GLU A 1 15.99 -5.47 -3.03
N GLU A 2 15.41 -6.64 -2.74
CA GLU A 2 15.57 -7.83 -3.57
C GLU A 2 15.03 -7.63 -4.99
N LEU A 3 13.88 -6.99 -5.18
CA LEU A 3 13.34 -6.66 -6.50
C LEU A 3 14.29 -5.74 -7.29
N VAL A 4 14.97 -4.81 -6.59
CA VAL A 4 16.00 -3.95 -7.20
C VAL A 4 17.21 -4.80 -7.61
N ARG A 5 17.68 -5.67 -6.72
CA ARG A 5 18.82 -6.56 -6.98
C ARG A 5 18.56 -7.52 -8.16
N GLN A 6 17.34 -8.05 -8.28
CA GLN A 6 16.91 -8.92 -9.37
C GLN A 6 16.59 -8.16 -10.66
N ASN A 7 16.57 -6.84 -10.63
CA ASN A 7 16.20 -5.99 -11.75
C ASN A 7 14.87 -6.38 -12.40
N GLN A 8 13.85 -6.66 -11.57
CA GLN A 8 12.50 -6.97 -12.06
C GLN A 8 11.92 -5.74 -12.75
N GLN A 9 11.43 -5.92 -13.98
CA GLN A 9 10.95 -4.84 -14.83
C GLN A 9 9.42 -4.87 -15.01
N ASP A 10 8.88 -3.80 -15.55
CA ASP A 10 7.46 -3.66 -15.92
C ASP A 10 6.50 -3.83 -14.73
N LEU A 11 6.94 -3.47 -13.54
CA LEU A 11 6.13 -3.59 -12.33
C LEU A 11 4.93 -2.64 -12.34
N THR A 12 3.77 -3.15 -11.93
CA THR A 12 2.63 -2.31 -11.54
C THR A 12 2.60 -2.19 -10.02
N LEU A 13 2.73 -0.98 -9.52
CA LEU A 13 2.67 -0.70 -8.08
C LEU A 13 1.31 -0.16 -7.68
N VAL A 14 0.86 -0.56 -6.49
CA VAL A 14 -0.33 -0.01 -5.84
C VAL A 14 0.05 0.41 -4.43
N SER A 15 0.03 1.70 -4.15
CA SER A 15 0.13 2.21 -2.79
C SER A 15 -0.46 3.62 -2.70
N VAL A 16 -0.92 4.01 -1.52
CA VAL A 16 -1.55 5.33 -1.35
C VAL A 16 -0.55 6.48 -1.44
N VAL A 17 0.71 6.23 -1.06
CA VAL A 17 1.84 7.18 -1.15
C VAL A 17 3.10 6.47 -1.63
N THR A 18 4.03 7.21 -2.24
CA THR A 18 5.20 6.64 -2.93
C THR A 18 6.39 6.40 -2.02
N SER A 19 6.86 7.45 -1.32
CA SER A 19 8.13 7.38 -0.58
C SER A 19 8.12 8.31 0.62
N HIS A 20 9.19 8.24 1.43
CA HIS A 20 9.42 9.20 2.52
C HIS A 20 9.88 10.54 1.94
N PRO A 21 9.31 11.70 2.36
CA PRO A 21 9.73 13.00 1.86
C PRO A 21 11.23 13.26 2.12
N GLY A 22 12.00 13.44 1.06
CA GLY A 22 13.44 13.74 1.12
C GLY A 22 14.36 12.53 0.94
N LYS A 23 13.83 11.31 0.82
CA LYS A 23 14.62 10.12 0.55
C LYS A 23 13.78 9.04 -0.16
N GLU A 24 14.31 8.48 -1.24
CA GLU A 24 13.67 7.34 -1.90
C GLU A 24 13.85 6.08 -1.05
N VAL A 25 12.75 5.59 -0.48
CA VAL A 25 12.70 4.37 0.32
C VAL A 25 11.50 3.52 -0.10
N GLY A 26 11.50 2.26 0.27
CA GLY A 26 10.43 1.35 -0.09
C GLY A 26 10.18 1.31 -1.60
N VAL A 27 8.94 1.54 -2.02
CA VAL A 27 8.53 1.53 -3.44
C VAL A 27 9.17 2.64 -4.26
N GLY A 28 9.57 3.77 -3.64
CA GLY A 28 10.27 4.86 -4.32
C GLY A 28 11.59 4.41 -4.95
N ARG A 29 12.28 3.44 -4.34
CA ARG A 29 13.51 2.86 -4.91
C ARG A 29 13.27 2.10 -6.22
N LEU A 30 12.10 1.51 -6.41
CA LEU A 30 11.75 0.86 -7.67
C LEU A 30 11.55 1.90 -8.78
N CYS A 31 10.96 3.05 -8.44
CA CYS A 31 10.86 4.18 -9.38
C CYS A 31 12.24 4.75 -9.74
N GLU A 32 13.12 4.91 -8.74
CA GLU A 32 14.50 5.39 -8.94
C GLU A 32 15.33 4.47 -9.86
N ASN A 33 15.06 3.17 -9.79
CA ASN A 33 15.74 2.16 -10.63
C ASN A 33 15.00 1.84 -11.94
N HIS A 34 14.02 2.66 -12.35
CA HIS A 34 13.29 2.51 -13.62
C HIS A 34 12.58 1.15 -13.80
N GLN A 35 12.10 0.56 -12.72
CA GLN A 35 11.49 -0.76 -12.72
C GLN A 35 9.95 -0.74 -12.81
N VAL A 36 9.35 0.45 -12.68
CA VAL A 36 7.91 0.65 -12.59
C VAL A 36 7.35 1.14 -13.91
N LYS A 37 6.45 0.36 -14.48
CA LYS A 37 5.71 0.71 -15.71
C LYS A 37 4.43 1.49 -15.39
N LYS A 38 3.71 1.08 -14.34
CA LYS A 38 2.45 1.71 -13.92
C LYS A 38 2.41 1.86 -12.42
N TYR A 39 1.85 2.99 -11.96
CA TYR A 39 1.68 3.25 -10.53
C TYR A 39 0.25 3.73 -10.22
N VAL A 40 -0.50 2.98 -9.43
CA VAL A 40 -1.80 3.39 -8.89
C VAL A 40 -1.56 4.04 -7.53
N ALA A 41 -1.75 5.34 -7.43
CA ALA A 41 -1.44 6.11 -6.23
C ALA A 41 -2.37 7.32 -6.04
N ALA A 42 -2.53 7.75 -4.79
CA ALA A 42 -3.25 9.00 -4.50
C ALA A 42 -2.42 10.24 -4.86
N HIS A 43 -1.10 10.16 -4.71
CA HIS A 43 -0.16 11.19 -5.13
C HIS A 43 1.27 10.65 -5.24
N ILE A 44 2.11 11.30 -6.04
CA ILE A 44 3.54 10.99 -6.21
C ILE A 44 4.46 12.09 -5.65
N GLY A 45 3.87 13.05 -4.92
CA GLY A 45 4.56 14.27 -4.46
C GLY A 45 5.73 14.05 -3.50
N THR A 46 5.83 12.88 -2.86
CA THR A 46 6.91 12.54 -1.92
C THR A 46 8.10 11.82 -2.58
N SER A 47 8.01 11.48 -3.88
CA SER A 47 9.06 10.78 -4.64
C SER A 47 9.47 11.61 -5.85
N PRO A 48 10.63 12.27 -5.83
CA PRO A 48 11.20 12.93 -7.00
C PRO A 48 11.43 11.99 -8.18
N ALA A 49 11.80 10.73 -7.91
CA ALA A 49 12.01 9.73 -8.95
C ALA A 49 10.69 9.37 -9.66
N ALA A 50 9.61 9.15 -8.91
CA ALA A 50 8.29 8.89 -9.48
C ALA A 50 7.77 10.08 -10.30
N GLN A 51 7.96 11.32 -9.80
CA GLN A 51 7.60 12.53 -10.55
C GLN A 51 8.38 12.62 -11.87
N LYS A 52 9.68 12.40 -11.83
CA LYS A 52 10.54 12.44 -13.03
C LYS A 52 10.09 11.40 -14.06
N ALA A 53 9.85 10.15 -13.65
CA ALA A 53 9.40 9.07 -14.51
C ALA A 53 8.02 9.36 -15.12
N TYR A 54 7.10 9.92 -14.36
CA TYR A 54 5.78 10.34 -14.84
C TYR A 54 5.89 11.47 -15.88
N PHE A 55 6.59 12.56 -15.58
CA PHE A 55 6.69 13.70 -16.48
C PHE A 55 7.52 13.43 -17.74
N SER A 56 8.44 12.45 -17.72
CA SER A 56 9.16 12.00 -18.92
C SER A 56 8.34 11.02 -19.78
N GLY A 57 7.19 10.53 -19.31
CA GLY A 57 6.39 9.54 -20.01
C GLY A 57 6.93 8.10 -19.89
N GLU A 58 7.91 7.86 -19.02
CA GLU A 58 8.49 6.54 -18.77
C GLU A 58 7.56 5.66 -17.93
N MET A 59 6.81 6.27 -17.00
CA MET A 59 5.89 5.59 -16.09
C MET A 59 4.48 6.16 -16.22
N GLU A 60 3.50 5.29 -16.37
CA GLU A 60 2.07 5.65 -16.24
C GLU A 60 1.71 5.84 -14.77
N VAL A 61 0.95 6.89 -14.45
CA VAL A 61 0.36 7.04 -13.12
C VAL A 61 -1.16 7.12 -13.23
N GLU A 62 -1.83 6.16 -12.60
CA GLU A 62 -3.28 6.18 -12.40
C GLU A 62 -3.56 6.89 -11.06
N PHE A 63 -3.88 8.18 -11.15
CA PHE A 63 -4.24 8.94 -9.96
C PHE A 63 -5.61 8.52 -9.45
N THR A 64 -5.62 7.91 -8.29
CA THR A 64 -6.86 7.44 -7.64
C THR A 64 -6.95 8.02 -6.24
N PRO A 65 -8.05 8.71 -5.87
CA PRO A 65 -8.21 9.26 -4.52
C PRO A 65 -7.99 8.18 -3.45
N MET A 66 -7.33 8.54 -2.35
CA MET A 66 -6.88 7.57 -1.33
C MET A 66 -7.99 6.63 -0.85
N GLY A 67 -9.17 7.18 -0.49
CA GLY A 67 -10.32 6.36 -0.09
C GLY A 67 -10.83 5.46 -1.21
N THR A 68 -10.75 5.92 -2.47
CA THR A 68 -11.16 5.11 -3.63
C THR A 68 -10.20 3.94 -3.86
N VAL A 69 -8.89 4.10 -3.66
CA VAL A 69 -7.94 2.97 -3.69
C VAL A 69 -8.35 1.91 -2.68
N VAL A 70 -8.67 2.31 -1.45
CA VAL A 70 -9.09 1.40 -0.37
C VAL A 70 -10.36 0.64 -0.74
N GLU A 71 -11.37 1.34 -1.24
CA GLU A 71 -12.64 0.70 -1.64
C GLU A 71 -12.50 -0.19 -2.88
N ARG A 72 -11.64 0.14 -3.81
CA ARG A 72 -11.31 -0.72 -4.97
C ARG A 72 -10.66 -2.04 -4.53
N LEU A 73 -9.72 -1.98 -3.58
CA LEU A 73 -9.12 -3.17 -2.95
C LEU A 73 -10.18 -3.98 -2.18
N HIS A 74 -11.00 -3.30 -1.39
CA HIS A 74 -12.12 -3.94 -0.67
C HIS A 74 -13.08 -4.63 -1.66
N ALA A 75 -13.48 -3.96 -2.74
CA ALA A 75 -14.35 -4.53 -3.77
C ALA A 75 -13.74 -5.79 -4.41
N ALA A 76 -12.43 -5.79 -4.70
CA ALA A 76 -11.73 -6.95 -5.22
C ALA A 76 -11.78 -8.13 -4.24
N GLY A 77 -11.46 -7.89 -2.97
CA GLY A 77 -11.47 -8.91 -1.92
C GLY A 77 -12.88 -9.44 -1.58
N ALA A 78 -13.89 -8.61 -1.75
CA ALA A 78 -15.30 -8.97 -1.51
C ALA A 78 -16.02 -9.55 -2.75
N GLY A 79 -15.35 -9.65 -3.90
CA GLY A 79 -15.96 -10.13 -5.15
C GLY A 79 -17.03 -9.17 -5.72
N LEU A 80 -16.94 -7.87 -5.41
CA LEU A 80 -17.85 -6.85 -5.95
C LEU A 80 -17.41 -6.40 -7.35
N GLY A 81 -18.38 -6.05 -8.19
CA GLY A 81 -18.13 -5.65 -9.58
C GLY A 81 -17.64 -4.21 -9.77
N GLY A 82 -17.50 -3.43 -8.71
CA GLY A 82 -17.04 -2.05 -8.78
C GLY A 82 -17.40 -1.21 -7.58
N VAL A 83 -16.93 0.02 -7.57
CA VAL A 83 -17.15 1.02 -6.52
C VAL A 83 -17.85 2.24 -7.11
N LEU A 84 -18.98 2.65 -6.56
CA LEU A 84 -19.65 3.90 -6.85
C LEU A 84 -19.23 4.95 -5.82
N THR A 85 -18.58 6.03 -6.27
CA THR A 85 -18.18 7.11 -5.35
C THR A 85 -18.40 8.48 -6.01
N PRO A 86 -18.83 9.51 -5.26
CA PRO A 86 -18.91 10.87 -5.78
C PRO A 86 -17.53 11.55 -5.82
N THR A 87 -16.50 10.92 -5.23
CA THR A 87 -15.14 11.46 -5.21
C THR A 87 -14.55 11.47 -6.61
N GLY A 88 -14.13 12.64 -7.07
CA GLY A 88 -13.61 12.83 -8.43
C GLY A 88 -14.61 13.45 -9.40
N VAL A 89 -15.92 13.47 -9.09
CA VAL A 89 -16.92 14.18 -9.90
C VAL A 89 -16.56 15.67 -10.02
N GLY A 90 -16.61 16.22 -11.23
CA GLY A 90 -16.23 17.60 -11.53
C GLY A 90 -14.71 17.86 -11.58
N THR A 91 -13.90 16.81 -11.58
CA THR A 91 -12.44 16.90 -11.76
C THR A 91 -12.00 16.19 -13.03
N ILE A 92 -10.71 16.25 -13.37
CA ILE A 92 -10.15 15.55 -14.54
C ILE A 92 -10.33 14.03 -14.47
N LEU A 93 -10.51 13.44 -13.28
CA LEU A 93 -10.75 12.01 -13.10
C LEU A 93 -12.06 11.54 -13.74
N GLU A 94 -13.00 12.46 -13.96
CA GLU A 94 -14.28 12.17 -14.61
C GLU A 94 -14.12 11.73 -16.08
N ASN A 95 -13.02 12.11 -16.72
CA ASN A 95 -12.77 11.79 -18.13
C ASN A 95 -12.47 10.31 -18.38
N ASP A 96 -11.96 9.61 -17.36
CA ASP A 96 -11.47 8.24 -17.47
C ASP A 96 -12.43 7.22 -16.82
N HIS A 97 -13.58 7.70 -16.30
CA HIS A 97 -14.52 6.84 -15.55
C HIS A 97 -15.95 7.01 -16.02
N GLU A 98 -16.71 5.92 -16.03
CA GLU A 98 -18.14 5.97 -16.26
C GLU A 98 -18.84 6.75 -15.15
N LYS A 99 -19.71 7.68 -15.55
CA LYS A 99 -20.51 8.48 -14.63
C LYS A 99 -21.95 8.00 -14.60
N VAL A 100 -22.50 7.79 -13.41
CA VAL A 100 -23.89 7.40 -13.20
C VAL A 100 -24.59 8.33 -12.23
N VAL A 101 -25.90 8.45 -12.38
CA VAL A 101 -26.75 9.23 -11.45
C VAL A 101 -27.58 8.28 -10.61
N ARG A 102 -27.51 8.42 -9.28
CA ARG A 102 -28.34 7.69 -8.33
C ARG A 102 -28.94 8.67 -7.33
N ASN A 103 -30.27 8.62 -7.20
CA ASN A 103 -31.01 9.48 -6.26
C ASN A 103 -30.68 10.99 -6.44
N GLY A 104 -30.54 11.45 -7.69
CA GLY A 104 -30.24 12.85 -8.01
C GLY A 104 -28.78 13.27 -7.75
N ARG A 105 -27.86 12.35 -7.44
CA ARG A 105 -26.44 12.60 -7.22
C ARG A 105 -25.61 11.86 -8.26
N GLU A 106 -24.54 12.51 -8.74
CA GLU A 106 -23.57 11.94 -9.66
C GLU A 106 -22.51 11.13 -8.91
N TYR A 107 -22.07 10.04 -9.53
CA TYR A 107 -21.03 9.13 -9.05
C TYR A 107 -20.15 8.69 -10.21
N LEU A 108 -18.89 8.44 -9.94
CA LEU A 108 -17.98 7.71 -10.84
C LEU A 108 -17.94 6.23 -10.46
N ILE A 109 -17.82 5.38 -11.47
CA ILE A 109 -17.61 3.95 -11.30
C ILE A 109 -16.12 3.65 -11.41
N TYR A 110 -15.58 2.96 -10.41
CA TYR A 110 -14.20 2.45 -10.43
C TYR A 110 -14.22 0.93 -10.39
N ASP A 111 -13.42 0.30 -11.26
CA ASP A 111 -13.22 -1.14 -11.24
C ASP A 111 -12.52 -1.61 -9.96
N PRO A 112 -12.78 -2.85 -9.51
CA PRO A 112 -12.05 -3.46 -8.41
C PRO A 112 -10.54 -3.52 -8.73
N LEU A 113 -9.71 -3.38 -7.70
CA LEU A 113 -8.26 -3.40 -7.83
C LEU A 113 -7.69 -4.70 -7.24
N LYS A 114 -7.58 -5.73 -8.09
CA LYS A 114 -6.98 -7.01 -7.72
C LYS A 114 -5.45 -6.92 -7.78
N LEU A 115 -4.77 -7.66 -6.89
CA LEU A 115 -3.32 -7.69 -6.77
C LEU A 115 -2.81 -9.12 -6.97
N ASP A 116 -1.65 -9.27 -7.62
CA ASP A 116 -0.92 -10.53 -7.66
C ASP A 116 -0.25 -10.80 -6.31
N VAL A 117 0.36 -9.75 -5.71
CA VAL A 117 1.10 -9.85 -4.44
C VAL A 117 0.79 -8.66 -3.54
N ALA A 118 0.51 -8.93 -2.27
CA ALA A 118 0.49 -7.93 -1.21
C ALA A 118 1.69 -8.08 -0.29
N LEU A 119 2.36 -6.96 0.00
CA LEU A 119 3.44 -6.88 0.98
C LEU A 119 2.92 -6.12 2.21
N ILE A 120 2.84 -6.79 3.34
CA ILE A 120 2.23 -6.27 4.57
C ILE A 120 3.25 -6.26 5.69
N LYS A 121 3.20 -5.22 6.52
CA LYS A 121 3.96 -5.15 7.77
C LYS A 121 3.04 -5.44 8.96
N ALA A 122 3.45 -6.39 9.81
CA ALA A 122 2.76 -6.69 11.07
C ALA A 122 3.66 -6.41 12.27
N THR A 123 3.06 -6.22 13.44
CA THR A 123 3.78 -6.11 14.72
C THR A 123 4.16 -7.50 15.21
N LYS A 124 3.19 -8.43 15.20
CA LYS A 124 3.38 -9.84 15.53
C LYS A 124 2.67 -10.73 14.53
N ALA A 125 3.25 -11.88 14.27
CA ALA A 125 2.60 -12.98 13.55
C ALA A 125 2.77 -14.27 14.34
N ASP A 126 1.74 -15.10 14.43
CA ASP A 126 1.91 -16.46 14.92
C ASP A 126 2.30 -17.43 13.80
N LYS A 127 2.65 -18.66 14.16
CA LYS A 127 3.07 -19.69 13.20
C LYS A 127 1.98 -20.14 12.21
N TYR A 128 0.72 -19.78 12.45
CA TYR A 128 -0.39 -20.00 11.52
C TYR A 128 -0.65 -18.78 10.62
N GLY A 129 0.15 -17.71 10.77
CA GLY A 129 -0.01 -16.50 10.00
C GLY A 129 -1.07 -15.53 10.53
N ASN A 130 -1.63 -15.76 11.73
CA ASN A 130 -2.50 -14.77 12.33
C ASN A 130 -1.70 -13.52 12.71
N LEU A 131 -2.21 -12.33 12.36
CA LEU A 131 -1.49 -11.09 12.50
C LEU A 131 -2.10 -10.18 13.57
N TYR A 132 -1.24 -9.68 14.43
CA TYR A 132 -1.49 -8.52 15.27
C TYR A 132 -0.77 -7.30 14.68
N ILE A 133 -1.51 -6.23 14.45
CA ILE A 133 -0.98 -4.95 13.93
C ILE A 133 -1.36 -3.87 14.92
N ASP A 134 -0.35 -3.18 15.49
CA ASP A 134 -0.55 -2.17 16.50
C ASP A 134 -0.95 -0.81 15.92
N GLY A 135 -1.83 -0.11 16.65
CA GLY A 135 -2.18 1.28 16.42
C GLY A 135 -2.63 1.63 15.01
N THR A 136 -2.18 2.77 14.53
CA THR A 136 -2.54 3.33 13.21
C THR A 136 -1.83 2.63 12.06
N THR A 137 -0.85 1.77 12.33
CA THR A 137 -0.12 1.00 11.30
C THR A 137 -0.99 -0.06 10.64
N LYS A 138 -2.18 -0.34 11.16
CA LYS A 138 -3.22 -1.16 10.52
C LYS A 138 -3.50 -0.70 9.09
N ASN A 139 -3.64 0.63 8.90
CA ASN A 139 -3.82 1.28 7.61
C ASN A 139 -4.78 0.48 6.69
N ILE A 140 -4.35 0.11 5.49
CA ILE A 140 -5.12 -0.65 4.49
C ILE A 140 -4.70 -2.14 4.43
N SER A 141 -3.99 -2.64 5.44
CA SER A 141 -3.39 -3.98 5.40
C SER A 141 -4.42 -5.09 5.20
N LEU A 142 -5.60 -4.99 5.81
CA LEU A 142 -6.67 -5.99 5.63
C LEU A 142 -7.18 -6.00 4.19
N GLN A 143 -7.41 -4.83 3.58
CA GLN A 143 -7.87 -4.72 2.20
C GLN A 143 -6.83 -5.25 1.20
N LEU A 144 -5.54 -5.02 1.46
CA LEU A 144 -4.45 -5.59 0.67
C LEU A 144 -4.45 -7.12 0.75
N ALA A 145 -4.59 -7.69 1.97
CA ALA A 145 -4.64 -9.13 2.16
C ALA A 145 -5.84 -9.79 1.46
N LEU A 146 -6.99 -9.14 1.47
CA LEU A 146 -8.20 -9.64 0.80
C LEU A 146 -8.15 -9.53 -0.73
N ALA A 147 -7.42 -8.55 -1.26
CA ALA A 147 -7.38 -8.26 -2.69
C ALA A 147 -6.29 -9.02 -3.44
N ALA A 148 -5.33 -9.64 -2.75
CA ALA A 148 -4.16 -10.27 -3.34
C ALA A 148 -4.32 -11.78 -3.52
N ASP A 149 -3.66 -12.31 -4.57
CA ASP A 149 -3.54 -13.75 -4.77
C ASP A 149 -2.43 -14.37 -3.90
N THR A 150 -1.41 -13.57 -3.52
CA THR A 150 -0.33 -13.98 -2.60
C THR A 150 -0.08 -12.89 -1.58
N VAL A 151 -0.06 -13.25 -0.31
CA VAL A 151 0.17 -12.33 0.80
C VAL A 151 1.46 -12.67 1.54
N ILE A 152 2.43 -11.76 1.48
CA ILE A 152 3.72 -11.88 2.17
C ILE A 152 3.76 -10.85 3.30
N VAL A 153 4.02 -11.33 4.51
CA VAL A 153 4.03 -10.51 5.71
C VAL A 153 5.44 -10.44 6.31
N GLU A 154 5.96 -9.23 6.44
CA GLU A 154 7.11 -8.97 7.30
C GLU A 154 6.60 -8.65 8.71
N THR A 155 7.12 -9.31 9.73
CA THR A 155 6.74 -9.06 11.12
C THR A 155 7.95 -8.72 12.00
N ASN A 156 7.72 -7.92 13.04
CA ASN A 156 8.76 -7.63 14.03
C ASN A 156 8.99 -8.82 14.97
N GLU A 157 7.98 -9.65 15.20
CA GLU A 157 8.05 -10.78 16.13
C GLU A 157 7.21 -11.94 15.63
N ILE A 158 7.82 -13.15 15.58
CA ILE A 158 7.10 -14.40 15.34
C ILE A 158 6.85 -15.06 16.70
N VAL A 159 5.59 -15.34 17.01
CA VAL A 159 5.15 -15.89 18.29
C VAL A 159 4.52 -17.28 18.14
N GLU A 160 4.31 -17.99 19.26
CA GLU A 160 3.60 -19.26 19.25
C GLU A 160 2.10 -19.05 19.03
N VAL A 161 1.46 -20.09 18.49
CA VAL A 161 0.00 -20.11 18.32
C VAL A 161 -0.68 -20.00 19.67
N GLY A 162 -1.62 -19.05 19.80
CA GLY A 162 -2.34 -18.75 21.03
C GLY A 162 -1.74 -17.62 21.88
N GLU A 163 -0.56 -17.11 21.55
CA GLU A 163 -0.02 -15.91 22.20
C GLU A 163 -0.71 -14.62 21.72
N ILE A 164 -1.18 -14.58 20.47
CA ILE A 164 -2.09 -13.53 20.01
C ILE A 164 -3.49 -13.94 20.44
N LYS A 165 -4.15 -13.11 21.27
CA LYS A 165 -5.52 -13.38 21.69
C LYS A 165 -6.44 -13.34 20.46
N PRO A 166 -7.47 -14.20 20.40
CA PRO A 166 -8.40 -14.24 19.26
C PRO A 166 -8.98 -12.86 18.89
N ASP A 167 -9.35 -12.06 19.89
CA ASP A 167 -9.93 -10.72 19.67
C ASP A 167 -8.90 -9.69 19.20
N ASP A 168 -7.60 -9.96 19.33
CA ASP A 168 -6.51 -9.10 18.91
C ASP A 168 -6.01 -9.46 17.50
N ILE A 169 -6.48 -10.57 16.91
CA ILE A 169 -6.14 -10.95 15.53
C ILE A 169 -6.80 -9.95 14.56
N TYR A 170 -5.97 -9.17 13.90
CA TYR A 170 -6.43 -8.19 12.92
C TYR A 170 -6.59 -8.78 11.51
N ILE A 171 -5.66 -9.63 11.09
CA ILE A 171 -5.73 -10.38 9.83
C ILE A 171 -5.61 -11.86 10.17
N PRO A 172 -6.62 -12.69 9.86
CA PRO A 172 -6.56 -14.12 10.11
C PRO A 172 -5.57 -14.81 9.17
N GLY A 173 -4.89 -15.82 9.69
CA GLY A 173 -3.82 -16.54 8.98
C GLY A 173 -4.25 -17.21 7.67
N ILE A 174 -5.54 -17.48 7.48
CA ILE A 174 -6.06 -18.02 6.22
C ILE A 174 -5.83 -17.09 5.01
N LEU A 175 -5.57 -15.80 5.25
CA LEU A 175 -5.27 -14.81 4.23
C LEU A 175 -3.77 -14.61 4.01
N VAL A 176 -2.90 -15.34 4.71
CA VAL A 176 -1.45 -15.13 4.72
C VAL A 176 -0.74 -16.35 4.18
N ASP A 177 0.07 -16.17 3.13
CA ASP A 177 0.84 -17.26 2.51
C ASP A 177 2.25 -17.40 3.09
N TYR A 178 2.88 -16.26 3.40
CA TYR A 178 4.26 -16.24 3.89
C TYR A 178 4.43 -15.25 5.03
N VAL A 179 5.12 -15.70 6.08
CA VAL A 179 5.57 -14.84 7.20
C VAL A 179 7.09 -14.79 7.22
N VAL A 180 7.66 -13.60 7.23
CA VAL A 180 9.09 -13.35 7.24
C VAL A 180 9.44 -12.53 8.47
N GLN A 181 10.48 -12.98 9.22
CA GLN A 181 11.03 -12.19 10.32
C GLN A 181 11.74 -10.95 9.76
N GLY A 182 11.27 -9.81 10.15
CA GLY A 182 11.89 -8.52 9.87
C GLY A 182 12.72 -8.00 11.04
N LEU A 183 12.90 -6.69 11.09
CA LEU A 183 13.59 -6.01 12.19
C LEU A 183 12.82 -6.18 13.51
N THR A 184 13.57 -6.31 14.61
CA THR A 184 12.97 -6.22 15.94
C THR A 184 12.29 -4.85 16.17
N PRO A 185 11.41 -4.72 17.16
CA PRO A 185 10.79 -3.43 17.48
C PRO A 185 11.80 -2.31 17.72
N GLU A 186 12.90 -2.60 18.41
CA GLU A 186 13.97 -1.66 18.73
C GLU A 186 14.75 -1.23 17.48
N GLU A 187 15.12 -2.18 16.63
CA GLU A 187 15.81 -1.91 15.37
C GLU A 187 14.93 -1.12 14.42
N HIS A 188 13.63 -1.46 14.33
CA HIS A 188 12.66 -0.74 13.52
C HIS A 188 12.49 0.70 14.01
N HIS A 189 12.34 0.89 15.33
CA HIS A 189 12.24 2.22 15.92
C HIS A 189 13.49 3.07 15.63
N LYS A 190 14.68 2.46 15.80
CA LYS A 190 15.95 3.13 15.48
C LYS A 190 16.03 3.50 14.00
N MET A 191 15.75 2.57 13.11
CA MET A 191 15.77 2.82 11.65
C MET A 191 14.85 3.97 11.26
N MET A 192 13.64 4.03 11.80
CA MET A 192 12.70 5.11 11.53
C MET A 192 13.20 6.44 12.11
N GLY A 193 13.74 6.45 13.34
CA GLY A 193 14.31 7.64 13.96
C GLY A 193 15.50 8.19 13.15
N ASP A 194 16.37 7.32 12.70
CA ASP A 194 17.52 7.68 11.85
C ASP A 194 17.03 8.29 10.51
N LEU A 195 16.03 7.70 9.85
CA LEU A 195 15.45 8.20 8.61
C LEU A 195 14.83 9.60 8.79
N TRP A 196 14.05 9.82 9.85
CA TRP A 196 13.45 11.11 10.15
C TRP A 196 14.50 12.18 10.46
N THR A 197 15.57 11.80 11.16
CA THR A 197 16.70 12.68 11.49
C THR A 197 17.50 13.06 10.25
N GLU A 198 17.86 12.07 9.43
CA GLU A 198 18.61 12.25 8.19
C GLU A 198 17.87 13.19 7.22
N THR A 199 16.57 13.05 7.11
CA THR A 199 15.75 13.87 6.21
C THR A 199 15.32 15.20 6.83
N ASN A 200 15.72 15.50 8.05
CA ASN A 200 15.38 16.72 8.79
C ASN A 200 13.85 16.94 8.92
N LYS A 201 13.07 15.86 9.04
CA LYS A 201 11.60 15.94 9.14
C LYS A 201 11.08 15.96 10.58
N LEU A 202 11.97 15.73 11.56
CA LEU A 202 11.65 15.94 12.99
C LEU A 202 11.84 17.41 13.43
N ALA A 203 12.47 18.24 12.63
CA ALA A 203 12.65 19.65 12.93
C ALA A 203 11.28 20.36 12.96
N GLY A 204 10.78 20.65 14.15
CA GLY A 204 9.49 21.31 14.37
C GLY A 204 8.51 20.53 15.24
N VAL A 205 8.76 19.28 15.53
CA VAL A 205 8.06 18.55 16.59
C VAL A 205 8.75 18.92 17.92
N LYS A 206 8.23 19.95 18.59
CA LYS A 206 8.61 20.30 19.96
C LYS A 206 7.63 19.66 20.93
#